data_ad9923f119123f29f56b160d2650098c
#
_entry.id   ad9923f119123f29f56b160d2650098c
#
_cell.length_a   1.000
_cell.length_b   1.000
_cell.length_c   1.000
_cell.angle_alpha   90.00
_cell.angle_beta   90.00
_cell.angle_gamma   90.00
#
_symmetry.space_group_name_H-M   'P 1'
#
loop_
_entity.id
_entity.type
_entity.pdbx_description
1 polymer ?
#
loop_
_entity_poly.entity_id
_entity_poly.type
_entity_poly.pdbx_seq_one_letter_code
_entity_poly.pdbx_strand_id
1 'polypeptide(L)'
;SSSAPTATHPLPPLDPPLVAILRGLPAEDAAAMGAALFDAGFRALEVPLNRPGALQAITTLAAMAPPGTLVGAGTVMRPQEVQAVAEAGGRLIVCPHCDPSLIDHVVAAGLWCIPGVGTASEAFTALRHGAHGLKLFPAEVWGPRGLKALKAVLPESTPLWPVGGVAADNLAQWTAAGATGLGIGGQLYQPGDAAAAVGQRARAFVNAWRTATQQATQQAAPAGW
;
A
#
# COMPACT_ATOMS: atom_id res chain seq x y z
N SER A 1 -14.46 -30.19 9.32
CA SER A 1 -13.88 -29.34 10.36
C SER A 1 -13.16 -28.19 9.66
N SER A 2 -13.84 -27.04 9.57
CA SER A 2 -13.25 -25.80 9.08
C SER A 2 -12.34 -25.28 10.19
N SER A 3 -11.04 -25.45 10.07
CA SER A 3 -10.08 -24.75 10.92
C SER A 3 -10.21 -23.25 10.63
N ALA A 4 -10.53 -22.48 11.67
CA ALA A 4 -10.49 -21.02 11.60
C ALA A 4 -9.09 -20.58 11.11
N PRO A 5 -9.01 -19.53 10.26
CA PRO A 5 -7.72 -19.01 9.84
C PRO A 5 -6.90 -18.63 11.06
N THR A 6 -5.67 -19.08 11.11
CA THR A 6 -4.67 -18.65 12.11
C THR A 6 -4.67 -17.14 12.19
N ALA A 7 -4.66 -16.60 13.42
CA ALA A 7 -4.69 -15.16 13.66
C ALA A 7 -3.65 -14.45 12.79
N THR A 8 -4.12 -13.66 11.84
CA THR A 8 -3.26 -12.86 10.97
C THR A 8 -2.61 -11.76 11.80
N HIS A 9 -1.28 -11.65 11.73
CA HIS A 9 -0.59 -10.52 12.36
C HIS A 9 -1.08 -9.21 11.71
N PRO A 10 -1.51 -8.21 12.50
CA PRO A 10 -1.94 -6.93 11.92
C PRO A 10 -0.80 -6.30 11.12
N LEU A 11 -1.16 -5.47 10.12
CA LEU A 11 -0.15 -4.64 9.45
C LEU A 11 0.63 -3.84 10.49
N PRO A 12 1.97 -3.76 10.38
CA PRO A 12 2.75 -2.92 11.27
C PRO A 12 2.29 -1.46 11.11
N PRO A 13 2.36 -0.67 12.18
CA PRO A 13 2.03 0.74 12.09
C PRO A 13 3.03 1.43 11.15
N LEU A 14 2.52 1.97 10.04
CA LEU A 14 3.29 2.75 9.09
C LEU A 14 3.06 4.24 9.36
N ASP A 15 4.12 5.01 9.52
CA ASP A 15 4.04 6.46 9.69
C ASP A 15 5.08 7.17 8.80
N PRO A 16 4.64 7.85 7.76
CA PRO A 16 3.27 7.93 7.25
C PRO A 16 2.81 6.63 6.55
N PRO A 17 1.50 6.34 6.52
CA PRO A 17 0.95 5.16 5.87
C PRO A 17 0.82 5.39 4.35
N LEU A 18 1.94 5.60 3.70
CA LEU A 18 2.06 5.82 2.27
C LEU A 18 2.83 4.66 1.63
N VAL A 19 2.26 4.07 0.58
CA VAL A 19 2.89 3.01 -0.22
C VAL A 19 3.40 3.60 -1.53
N ALA A 20 4.70 3.52 -1.78
CA ALA A 20 5.28 3.86 -3.07
C ALA A 20 5.12 2.68 -4.04
N ILE A 21 4.48 2.93 -5.18
CA ILE A 21 4.29 1.95 -6.25
C ILE A 21 5.32 2.23 -7.35
N LEU A 22 6.32 1.37 -7.44
CA LEU A 22 7.51 1.56 -8.28
C LEU A 22 7.41 0.73 -9.56
N ARG A 23 6.35 0.97 -10.35
CA ARG A 23 6.09 0.23 -11.58
C ARG A 23 7.18 0.44 -12.63
N GLY A 24 7.86 -0.64 -13.00
CA GLY A 24 8.91 -0.61 -14.01
C GLY A 24 10.26 -0.10 -13.48
N LEU A 25 10.49 -0.14 -12.16
CA LEU A 25 11.78 0.19 -11.56
C LEU A 25 12.85 -0.79 -12.05
N PRO A 26 13.91 -0.32 -12.75
CA PRO A 26 15.05 -1.15 -13.10
C PRO A 26 15.81 -1.58 -11.84
N ALA A 27 16.37 -2.79 -11.87
CA ALA A 27 17.10 -3.32 -10.73
C ALA A 27 18.33 -2.47 -10.36
N GLU A 28 19.01 -1.92 -11.37
CA GLU A 28 20.17 -1.02 -11.22
C GLU A 28 19.83 0.29 -10.52
N ASP A 29 18.61 0.78 -10.63
CA ASP A 29 18.16 2.03 -10.00
C ASP A 29 17.59 1.83 -8.60
N ALA A 30 17.34 0.58 -8.18
CA ALA A 30 16.63 0.26 -6.94
C ALA A 30 17.31 0.85 -5.69
N ALA A 31 18.65 0.79 -5.61
CA ALA A 31 19.36 1.31 -4.45
C ALA A 31 19.25 2.84 -4.30
N ALA A 32 19.44 3.58 -5.39
CA ALA A 32 19.32 5.04 -5.35
C ALA A 32 17.87 5.49 -5.09
N MET A 33 16.92 4.78 -5.70
CA MET A 33 15.49 5.06 -5.53
C MET A 33 15.04 4.75 -4.10
N GLY A 34 15.47 3.60 -3.55
CA GLY A 34 15.19 3.23 -2.17
C GLY A 34 15.71 4.24 -1.17
N ALA A 35 16.97 4.67 -1.32
CA ALA A 35 17.57 5.69 -0.47
C ALA A 35 16.73 6.99 -0.49
N ALA A 36 16.38 7.49 -1.68
CA ALA A 36 15.61 8.72 -1.82
C ALA A 36 14.22 8.63 -1.15
N LEU A 37 13.53 7.49 -1.28
CA LEU A 37 12.21 7.27 -0.70
C LEU A 37 12.27 7.10 0.83
N PHE A 38 13.22 6.32 1.34
CA PHE A 38 13.39 6.14 2.78
C PHE A 38 13.80 7.42 3.48
N ASP A 39 14.72 8.21 2.89
CA ASP A 39 15.12 9.52 3.39
C ASP A 39 13.96 10.53 3.39
N ALA A 40 13.06 10.43 2.41
CA ALA A 40 11.85 11.24 2.36
C ALA A 40 10.80 10.84 3.41
N GLY A 41 10.93 9.66 4.02
CA GLY A 41 10.05 9.17 5.08
C GLY A 41 9.06 8.08 4.64
N PHE A 42 9.13 7.55 3.42
CA PHE A 42 8.30 6.40 3.04
C PHE A 42 8.71 5.16 3.84
N ARG A 43 7.70 4.37 4.25
CA ARG A 43 7.87 3.15 5.06
C ARG A 43 7.18 1.93 4.45
N ALA A 44 6.64 2.07 3.23
CA ALA A 44 6.14 0.95 2.46
C ALA A 44 6.44 1.18 0.98
N LEU A 45 7.09 0.20 0.34
CA LEU A 45 7.41 0.20 -1.09
C LEU A 45 6.97 -1.11 -1.71
N GLU A 46 6.34 -1.05 -2.89
CA GLU A 46 6.06 -2.23 -3.68
C GLU A 46 6.54 -2.05 -5.12
N VAL A 47 7.09 -3.13 -5.66
CA VAL A 47 7.52 -3.20 -7.07
C VAL A 47 6.58 -4.14 -7.80
N PRO A 48 5.78 -3.63 -8.77
CA PRO A 48 4.91 -4.48 -9.56
C PRO A 48 5.68 -5.51 -10.39
N LEU A 49 5.24 -6.77 -10.35
CA LEU A 49 5.93 -7.90 -10.99
C LEU A 49 5.75 -7.97 -12.51
N ASN A 50 4.95 -7.11 -13.11
CA ASN A 50 4.65 -7.13 -14.53
C ASN A 50 5.77 -6.54 -15.42
N ARG A 51 6.97 -6.36 -14.89
CA ARG A 51 8.16 -5.91 -15.62
C ARG A 51 9.39 -6.74 -15.21
N PRO A 52 10.34 -6.99 -16.13
CA PRO A 52 11.60 -7.67 -15.83
C PRO A 52 12.38 -6.94 -14.75
N GLY A 53 13.13 -7.68 -13.93
CA GLY A 53 14.00 -7.11 -12.89
C GLY A 53 13.31 -6.77 -11.57
N ALA A 54 11.99 -6.94 -11.47
CA ALA A 54 11.24 -6.58 -10.25
C ALA A 54 11.72 -7.33 -9.00
N LEU A 55 11.98 -8.63 -9.09
CA LEU A 55 12.47 -9.42 -7.93
C LEU A 55 13.86 -8.96 -7.47
N GLN A 56 14.75 -8.63 -8.40
CA GLN A 56 16.07 -8.09 -8.06
C GLN A 56 15.94 -6.72 -7.38
N ALA A 57 15.07 -5.87 -7.88
CA ALA A 57 14.77 -4.59 -7.23
C ALA A 57 14.22 -4.78 -5.82
N ILE A 58 13.30 -5.72 -5.61
CA ILE A 58 12.76 -6.08 -4.28
C ILE A 58 13.89 -6.54 -3.35
N THR A 59 14.79 -7.41 -3.83
CA THR A 59 15.93 -7.89 -3.04
C THR A 59 16.80 -6.72 -2.57
N THR A 60 17.14 -5.79 -3.46
CA THR A 60 17.94 -4.60 -3.13
C THR A 60 17.20 -3.72 -2.10
N LEU A 61 15.94 -3.41 -2.35
CA LEU A 61 15.14 -2.56 -1.46
C LEU A 61 14.94 -3.19 -0.08
N ALA A 62 14.68 -4.50 -0.02
CA ALA A 62 14.50 -5.23 1.24
C ALA A 62 15.78 -5.25 2.08
N ALA A 63 16.95 -5.42 1.43
CA ALA A 63 18.24 -5.44 2.11
C ALA A 63 18.63 -4.09 2.74
N MET A 64 18.16 -2.98 2.17
CA MET A 64 18.47 -1.63 2.66
C MET A 64 17.35 -0.97 3.46
N ALA A 65 16.22 -1.66 3.61
CA ALA A 65 15.03 -1.11 4.27
C ALA A 65 15.30 -0.80 5.75
N PRO A 66 14.99 0.42 6.23
CA PRO A 66 15.04 0.73 7.65
C PRO A 66 14.11 -0.16 8.48
N PRO A 67 14.38 -0.35 9.79
CA PRO A 67 13.46 -1.07 10.67
C PRO A 67 12.04 -0.49 10.60
N GLY A 68 11.04 -1.38 10.62
CA GLY A 68 9.62 -0.98 10.54
C GLY A 68 9.15 -0.62 9.13
N THR A 69 9.95 -0.86 8.10
CA THR A 69 9.58 -0.64 6.70
C THR A 69 9.10 -1.93 6.05
N LEU A 70 8.05 -1.84 5.25
CA LEU A 70 7.56 -2.92 4.40
C LEU A 70 8.07 -2.76 2.97
N VAL A 71 8.71 -3.79 2.45
CA VAL A 71 9.06 -3.90 1.04
C VAL A 71 8.39 -5.14 0.48
N GLY A 72 7.85 -5.05 -0.73
CA GLY A 72 7.23 -6.19 -1.36
C GLY A 72 6.88 -5.98 -2.82
N ALA A 73 5.92 -6.74 -3.29
CA ALA A 73 5.51 -6.77 -4.69
C ALA A 73 4.08 -6.29 -4.88
N GLY A 74 3.87 -5.57 -6.00
CA GLY A 74 2.55 -5.29 -6.55
C GLY A 74 2.24 -6.15 -7.75
N THR A 75 0.99 -6.09 -8.19
CA THR A 75 0.50 -6.82 -9.36
C THR A 75 0.80 -8.33 -9.29
N VAL A 76 0.72 -8.89 -8.08
CA VAL A 76 0.85 -10.32 -7.83
C VAL A 76 -0.48 -10.97 -8.16
N MET A 77 -0.46 -11.99 -9.01
CA MET A 77 -1.65 -12.65 -9.52
C MET A 77 -1.60 -14.18 -9.44
N ARG A 78 -0.46 -14.74 -9.01
CA ARG A 78 -0.26 -16.20 -8.98
C ARG A 78 0.46 -16.64 -7.71
N PRO A 79 0.11 -17.84 -7.16
CA PRO A 79 0.77 -18.38 -5.95
C PRO A 79 2.29 -18.52 -6.07
N GLN A 80 2.80 -18.86 -7.25
CA GLN A 80 4.24 -19.01 -7.49
C GLN A 80 5.00 -17.68 -7.33
N GLU A 81 4.33 -16.57 -7.62
CA GLU A 81 4.89 -15.23 -7.44
C GLU A 81 5.04 -14.88 -5.96
N VAL A 82 4.13 -15.34 -5.10
CA VAL A 82 4.21 -15.15 -3.64
C VAL A 82 5.49 -15.74 -3.07
N GLN A 83 5.83 -16.98 -3.46
CA GLN A 83 7.05 -17.64 -3.03
C GLN A 83 8.30 -16.90 -3.50
N ALA A 84 8.33 -16.50 -4.77
CA ALA A 84 9.45 -15.75 -5.34
C ALA A 84 9.68 -14.41 -4.62
N VAL A 85 8.61 -13.71 -4.24
CA VAL A 85 8.69 -12.46 -3.47
C VAL A 85 9.25 -12.71 -2.06
N ALA A 86 8.79 -13.77 -1.39
CA ALA A 86 9.30 -14.14 -0.06
C ALA A 86 10.81 -14.46 -0.12
N GLU A 87 11.26 -15.21 -1.12
CA GLU A 87 12.66 -15.54 -1.35
C GLU A 87 13.52 -14.30 -1.67
N ALA A 88 12.94 -13.31 -2.36
CA ALA A 88 13.57 -12.02 -2.60
C ALA A 88 13.63 -11.12 -1.34
N GLY A 89 13.10 -11.55 -0.20
CA GLY A 89 13.06 -10.79 1.05
C GLY A 89 11.84 -9.88 1.20
N GLY A 90 10.92 -9.90 0.25
CA GLY A 90 9.66 -9.16 0.32
C GLY A 90 8.73 -9.70 1.41
N ARG A 91 7.95 -8.80 2.01
CA ARG A 91 7.00 -9.13 3.09
C ARG A 91 5.58 -8.63 2.79
N LEU A 92 5.41 -7.79 1.78
CA LEU A 92 4.14 -7.19 1.38
C LEU A 92 3.73 -7.71 0.01
N ILE A 93 2.48 -8.15 -0.11
CA ILE A 93 1.86 -8.55 -1.37
C ILE A 93 0.66 -7.67 -1.63
N VAL A 94 0.68 -6.97 -2.76
CA VAL A 94 -0.41 -6.14 -3.23
C VAL A 94 -0.95 -6.73 -4.54
N CYS A 95 -2.25 -7.03 -4.58
CA CYS A 95 -2.90 -7.59 -5.75
C CYS A 95 -3.80 -6.54 -6.42
N PRO A 96 -4.01 -6.60 -7.74
CA PRO A 96 -4.93 -5.69 -8.42
C PRO A 96 -6.40 -6.11 -8.27
N HIS A 97 -6.68 -7.31 -7.77
CA HIS A 97 -7.98 -7.97 -7.71
C HIS A 97 -8.15 -8.76 -6.42
N CYS A 98 -9.37 -9.23 -6.18
CA CYS A 98 -9.70 -10.11 -5.07
C CYS A 98 -9.78 -11.56 -5.56
N ASP A 99 -8.75 -12.33 -5.28
CA ASP A 99 -8.72 -13.79 -5.49
C ASP A 99 -8.57 -14.48 -4.13
N PRO A 100 -9.61 -15.15 -3.64
CA PRO A 100 -9.58 -15.83 -2.35
C PRO A 100 -8.45 -16.85 -2.21
N SER A 101 -8.19 -17.63 -3.26
CA SER A 101 -7.12 -18.64 -3.25
C SER A 101 -5.74 -18.00 -3.12
N LEU A 102 -5.51 -16.89 -3.82
CA LEU A 102 -4.26 -16.16 -3.73
C LEU A 102 -4.08 -15.52 -2.35
N ILE A 103 -5.15 -14.95 -1.78
CA ILE A 103 -5.12 -14.40 -0.41
C ILE A 103 -4.73 -15.48 0.59
N ASP A 104 -5.34 -16.66 0.52
CA ASP A 104 -5.02 -17.80 1.38
C ASP A 104 -3.53 -18.19 1.28
N HIS A 105 -2.97 -18.20 0.07
CA HIS A 105 -1.54 -18.49 -0.15
C HIS A 105 -0.63 -17.46 0.49
N VAL A 106 -0.96 -16.16 0.35
CA VAL A 106 -0.17 -15.07 0.94
C VAL A 106 -0.19 -15.13 2.46
N VAL A 107 -1.37 -15.35 3.04
CA VAL A 107 -1.56 -15.46 4.49
C VAL A 107 -0.84 -16.69 5.04
N ALA A 108 -0.95 -17.84 4.37
CA ALA A 108 -0.25 -19.07 4.75
C ALA A 108 1.28 -18.93 4.66
N ALA A 109 1.79 -18.11 3.75
CA ALA A 109 3.22 -17.78 3.65
C ALA A 109 3.70 -16.79 4.73
N GLY A 110 2.82 -16.28 5.59
CA GLY A 110 3.16 -15.32 6.65
C GLY A 110 3.50 -13.92 6.11
N LEU A 111 3.00 -13.57 4.92
CA LEU A 111 3.20 -12.27 4.30
C LEU A 111 1.96 -11.39 4.50
N TRP A 112 2.14 -10.08 4.47
CA TRP A 112 1.03 -9.13 4.50
C TRP A 112 0.35 -9.05 3.13
N CYS A 113 -0.98 -9.18 3.12
CA CYS A 113 -1.81 -9.20 1.93
C CYS A 113 -2.75 -8.00 1.87
N ILE A 114 -2.65 -7.22 0.79
CA ILE A 114 -3.54 -6.09 0.49
C ILE A 114 -4.13 -6.33 -0.92
N PRO A 115 -5.22 -7.11 -1.05
CA PRO A 115 -5.87 -7.36 -2.32
C PRO A 115 -6.68 -6.15 -2.81
N GLY A 116 -6.85 -6.06 -4.13
CA GLY A 116 -7.68 -5.07 -4.77
C GLY A 116 -9.17 -5.40 -4.66
N VAL A 117 -9.95 -4.40 -4.32
CA VAL A 117 -11.42 -4.48 -4.25
C VAL A 117 -12.05 -3.25 -4.88
N GLY A 118 -13.22 -3.42 -5.47
CA GLY A 118 -14.05 -2.35 -6.00
C GLY A 118 -15.49 -2.42 -5.52
N THR A 119 -15.87 -3.49 -4.80
CA THR A 119 -17.23 -3.72 -4.30
C THR A 119 -17.22 -4.19 -2.86
N ALA A 120 -18.36 -4.04 -2.17
CA ALA A 120 -18.53 -4.58 -0.82
C ALA A 120 -18.37 -6.11 -0.80
N SER A 121 -18.88 -6.83 -1.81
CA SER A 121 -18.75 -8.29 -1.89
C SER A 121 -17.30 -8.74 -1.96
N GLU A 122 -16.46 -8.08 -2.76
CA GLU A 122 -15.02 -8.36 -2.82
C GLU A 122 -14.33 -8.02 -1.50
N ALA A 123 -14.67 -6.87 -0.89
CA ALA A 123 -14.11 -6.46 0.39
C ALA A 123 -14.38 -7.47 1.50
N PHE A 124 -15.62 -7.91 1.67
CA PHE A 124 -15.98 -8.93 2.65
C PHE A 124 -15.36 -10.29 2.34
N THR A 125 -15.24 -10.64 1.07
CA THR A 125 -14.54 -11.87 0.66
C THR A 125 -13.08 -11.83 1.04
N ALA A 126 -12.37 -10.74 0.72
CA ALA A 126 -10.97 -10.56 1.07
C ALA A 126 -10.74 -10.66 2.59
N LEU A 127 -11.59 -10.00 3.38
CA LEU A 127 -11.49 -10.03 4.85
C LEU A 127 -11.73 -11.42 5.42
N ARG A 128 -12.69 -12.19 4.89
CA ARG A 128 -12.93 -13.58 5.33
C ARG A 128 -11.74 -14.50 5.07
N HIS A 129 -10.95 -14.21 4.03
CA HIS A 129 -9.74 -14.95 3.68
C HIS A 129 -8.47 -14.41 4.37
N GLY A 130 -8.62 -13.46 5.30
CA GLY A 130 -7.53 -12.99 6.14
C GLY A 130 -6.69 -11.87 5.53
N ALA A 131 -7.22 -11.12 4.56
CA ALA A 131 -6.54 -9.92 4.07
C ALA A 131 -6.25 -8.94 5.22
N HIS A 132 -5.05 -8.38 5.24
CA HIS A 132 -4.58 -7.47 6.28
C HIS A 132 -5.06 -6.03 6.07
N GLY A 133 -5.46 -5.71 4.87
CA GLY A 133 -6.03 -4.45 4.44
C GLY A 133 -6.61 -4.59 3.04
N LEU A 134 -7.27 -3.57 2.56
CA LEU A 134 -7.92 -3.57 1.25
C LEU A 134 -7.39 -2.42 0.40
N LYS A 135 -7.05 -2.71 -0.86
CA LYS A 135 -6.73 -1.72 -1.88
C LYS A 135 -8.02 -1.38 -2.63
N LEU A 136 -8.52 -0.16 -2.46
CA LEU A 136 -9.61 0.34 -3.32
C LEU A 136 -9.00 0.72 -4.68
N PHE A 137 -9.36 -0.04 -5.73
CA PHE A 137 -8.73 0.11 -7.05
C PHE A 137 -9.73 -0.17 -8.19
N PRO A 138 -9.73 0.65 -9.23
CA PRO A 138 -9.06 1.95 -9.37
C PRO A 138 -9.80 3.06 -8.60
N ALA A 139 -9.10 3.72 -7.69
CA ALA A 139 -9.73 4.66 -6.75
C ALA A 139 -10.32 5.90 -7.43
N GLU A 140 -9.73 6.34 -8.53
CA GLU A 140 -10.23 7.46 -9.33
C GLU A 140 -11.65 7.27 -9.85
N VAL A 141 -12.08 6.01 -10.04
CA VAL A 141 -13.46 5.68 -10.47
C VAL A 141 -14.45 5.89 -9.32
N TRP A 142 -14.05 5.57 -8.10
CA TRP A 142 -14.91 5.63 -6.91
C TRP A 142 -14.90 7.01 -6.24
N GLY A 143 -13.78 7.68 -6.27
CA GLY A 143 -13.55 8.93 -5.57
C GLY A 143 -13.60 8.78 -4.04
N PRO A 144 -13.30 9.87 -3.31
CA PRO A 144 -13.39 9.87 -1.84
C PRO A 144 -14.79 9.54 -1.30
N ARG A 145 -15.84 9.91 -2.04
CA ARG A 145 -17.22 9.58 -1.68
C ARG A 145 -17.49 8.09 -1.71
N GLY A 146 -16.98 7.39 -2.73
CA GLY A 146 -17.10 5.93 -2.84
C GLY A 146 -16.33 5.21 -1.75
N LEU A 147 -15.12 5.66 -1.43
CA LEU A 147 -14.36 5.14 -0.29
C LEU A 147 -15.13 5.27 1.02
N LYS A 148 -15.67 6.45 1.29
CA LYS A 148 -16.48 6.71 2.50
C LYS A 148 -17.72 5.80 2.58
N ALA A 149 -18.40 5.60 1.45
CA ALA A 149 -19.58 4.73 1.38
C ALA A 149 -19.22 3.27 1.63
N LEU A 150 -18.12 2.77 1.04
CA LEU A 150 -17.64 1.42 1.28
C LEU A 150 -17.23 1.23 2.75
N LYS A 151 -16.50 2.17 3.31
CA LYS A 151 -16.05 2.12 4.70
C LYS A 151 -17.21 2.08 5.70
N ALA A 152 -18.33 2.70 5.38
CA ALA A 152 -19.51 2.73 6.26
C ALA A 152 -20.14 1.34 6.50
N VAL A 153 -19.91 0.37 5.63
CA VAL A 153 -20.44 -1.00 5.75
C VAL A 153 -19.39 -2.01 6.20
N LEU A 154 -18.11 -1.65 6.17
CA LEU A 154 -17.01 -2.51 6.61
C LEU A 154 -16.81 -2.43 8.13
N PRO A 155 -16.19 -3.46 8.76
CA PRO A 155 -15.75 -3.35 10.14
C PRO A 155 -14.91 -2.08 10.34
N GLU A 156 -15.13 -1.35 11.43
CA GLU A 156 -14.54 -0.04 11.69
C GLU A 156 -13.01 -0.02 11.57
N SER A 157 -12.37 -1.10 12.02
CA SER A 157 -10.92 -1.25 12.00
C SER A 157 -10.33 -1.68 10.65
N THR A 158 -11.16 -1.86 9.60
CA THR A 158 -10.68 -2.32 8.30
C THR A 158 -9.76 -1.29 7.66
N PRO A 159 -8.47 -1.61 7.43
CA PRO A 159 -7.58 -0.73 6.70
C PRO A 159 -7.99 -0.66 5.22
N LEU A 160 -8.20 0.56 4.72
CA LEU A 160 -8.62 0.81 3.34
C LEU A 160 -7.69 1.83 2.67
N TRP A 161 -7.05 1.41 1.58
CA TRP A 161 -5.99 2.11 0.87
C TRP A 161 -6.43 2.43 -0.55
N PRO A 162 -6.81 3.69 -0.87
CA PRO A 162 -7.08 4.07 -2.25
C PRO A 162 -5.80 4.05 -3.08
N VAL A 163 -5.91 3.52 -4.29
CA VAL A 163 -4.84 3.44 -5.29
C VAL A 163 -5.40 3.79 -6.66
N GLY A 164 -4.77 4.74 -7.33
CA GLY A 164 -5.21 5.29 -8.61
C GLY A 164 -5.70 6.73 -8.47
N GLY A 165 -5.10 7.65 -9.22
CA GLY A 165 -5.45 9.06 -9.20
C GLY A 165 -5.07 9.81 -7.90
N VAL A 166 -4.26 9.20 -7.02
CA VAL A 166 -3.81 9.84 -5.78
C VAL A 166 -2.66 10.78 -6.08
N ALA A 167 -2.81 12.05 -5.67
CA ALA A 167 -1.84 13.13 -5.82
C ALA A 167 -1.71 13.92 -4.52
N ALA A 168 -0.64 14.72 -4.38
CA ALA A 168 -0.41 15.49 -3.16
C ALA A 168 -1.50 16.53 -2.91
N ASP A 169 -2.09 17.09 -3.96
CA ASP A 169 -3.15 18.11 -3.89
C ASP A 169 -4.55 17.55 -3.57
N ASN A 170 -4.79 16.25 -3.81
CA ASN A 170 -6.06 15.61 -3.46
C ASN A 170 -5.99 14.70 -2.22
N LEU A 171 -4.82 14.55 -1.64
CA LEU A 171 -4.57 13.66 -0.51
C LEU A 171 -5.48 13.94 0.69
N ALA A 172 -5.71 15.23 1.01
CA ALA A 172 -6.58 15.63 2.11
C ALA A 172 -8.03 15.16 1.94
N GLN A 173 -8.52 15.05 0.71
CA GLN A 173 -9.88 14.55 0.43
C GLN A 173 -10.00 13.05 0.75
N TRP A 174 -8.96 12.27 0.46
CA TRP A 174 -8.92 10.85 0.78
C TRP A 174 -8.83 10.60 2.28
N THR A 175 -7.99 11.36 2.99
CA THR A 175 -7.89 11.26 4.45
C THR A 175 -9.18 11.65 5.13
N ALA A 176 -9.83 12.73 4.71
CA ALA A 176 -11.13 13.17 5.22
C ALA A 176 -12.25 12.14 4.95
N ALA A 177 -12.15 11.37 3.86
CA ALA A 177 -13.07 10.28 3.57
C ALA A 177 -12.82 9.02 4.43
N GLY A 178 -11.73 8.96 5.17
CA GLY A 178 -11.38 7.88 6.08
C GLY A 178 -10.41 6.85 5.50
N ALA A 179 -9.61 7.22 4.48
CA ALA A 179 -8.51 6.37 4.03
C ALA A 179 -7.54 6.10 5.17
N THR A 180 -7.13 4.84 5.34
CA THR A 180 -6.14 4.43 6.34
C THR A 180 -4.74 4.83 5.93
N GLY A 181 -4.47 4.81 4.64
CA GLY A 181 -3.24 5.21 3.99
C GLY A 181 -3.49 5.36 2.50
N LEU A 182 -2.45 5.52 1.72
CA LEU A 182 -2.53 5.81 0.29
C LEU A 182 -1.48 5.03 -0.50
N GLY A 183 -1.87 4.47 -1.65
CA GLY A 183 -0.93 3.94 -2.62
C GLY A 183 -0.70 4.95 -3.75
N ILE A 184 0.56 5.29 -4.01
CA ILE A 184 0.93 6.36 -4.91
C ILE A 184 1.82 5.80 -6.02
N GLY A 185 1.32 5.88 -7.25
CA GLY A 185 2.00 5.38 -8.45
C GLY A 185 2.62 6.51 -9.28
N GLY A 186 2.08 6.76 -10.47
CA GLY A 186 2.68 7.66 -11.47
C GLY A 186 2.90 9.10 -11.04
N GLN A 187 2.18 9.58 -10.03
CA GLN A 187 2.40 10.91 -9.44
C GLN A 187 3.68 10.98 -8.56
N LEU A 188 4.20 9.83 -8.15
CA LEU A 188 5.43 9.73 -7.37
C LEU A 188 6.61 9.29 -8.24
N TYR A 189 6.44 8.21 -9.00
CA TYR A 189 7.48 7.57 -9.77
C TYR A 189 7.01 7.17 -11.17
N GLN A 190 7.85 7.44 -12.16
CA GLN A 190 7.75 6.90 -13.52
C GLN A 190 9.11 6.33 -13.96
N PRO A 191 9.13 5.29 -14.81
CA PRO A 191 10.38 4.76 -15.35
C PRO A 191 11.25 5.85 -16.00
N GLY A 192 12.53 5.88 -15.63
CA GLY A 192 13.47 6.90 -16.10
C GLY A 192 13.55 8.15 -15.21
N ASP A 193 12.74 8.27 -14.17
CA ASP A 193 12.86 9.37 -13.22
C ASP A 193 14.17 9.29 -12.42
N ALA A 194 14.81 10.43 -12.25
CA ALA A 194 15.97 10.53 -11.36
C ALA A 194 15.54 10.40 -9.89
N ALA A 195 16.31 9.67 -9.08
CA ALA A 195 16.03 9.45 -7.66
C ALA A 195 15.85 10.77 -6.88
N ALA A 196 16.62 11.80 -7.18
CA ALA A 196 16.46 13.11 -6.55
C ALA A 196 15.10 13.75 -6.80
N ALA A 197 14.56 13.64 -8.01
CA ALA A 197 13.23 14.16 -8.36
C ALA A 197 12.13 13.39 -7.65
N VAL A 198 12.25 12.06 -7.58
CA VAL A 198 11.33 11.21 -6.83
C VAL A 198 11.37 11.53 -5.34
N GLY A 199 12.56 11.73 -4.77
CA GLY A 199 12.74 12.15 -3.37
C GLY A 199 12.06 13.49 -3.06
N GLN A 200 12.09 14.45 -3.98
CA GLN A 200 11.37 15.71 -3.82
C GLN A 200 9.84 15.51 -3.79
N ARG A 201 9.30 14.74 -4.75
CA ARG A 201 7.88 14.39 -4.77
C ARG A 201 7.46 13.61 -3.52
N ALA A 202 8.28 12.66 -3.09
CA ALA A 202 8.04 11.88 -1.88
C ALA A 202 7.93 12.78 -0.64
N ARG A 203 8.81 13.74 -0.46
CA ARG A 203 8.73 14.72 0.64
C ARG A 203 7.46 15.56 0.56
N ALA A 204 7.03 15.94 -0.64
CA ALA A 204 5.76 16.65 -0.82
C ALA A 204 4.55 15.82 -0.35
N PHE A 205 4.51 14.52 -0.69
CA PHE A 205 3.47 13.61 -0.20
C PHE A 205 3.50 13.43 1.31
N VAL A 206 4.68 13.24 1.90
CA VAL A 206 4.83 13.11 3.36
C VAL A 206 4.35 14.38 4.08
N ASN A 207 4.73 15.55 3.58
CA ASN A 207 4.28 16.84 4.13
C ASN A 207 2.76 17.03 3.99
N ALA A 208 2.19 16.69 2.82
CA ALA A 208 0.76 16.77 2.61
C ALA A 208 -0.02 15.85 3.56
N TRP A 209 0.47 14.62 3.79
CA TRP A 209 -0.11 13.70 4.77
C TRP A 209 -0.10 14.29 6.19
N ARG A 210 1.05 14.78 6.65
CA ARG A 210 1.19 15.38 7.98
C ARG A 210 0.26 16.58 8.17
N THR A 211 0.17 17.45 7.17
CA THR A 211 -0.74 18.59 7.21
C THR A 211 -2.20 18.16 7.30
N ALA A 212 -2.62 17.20 6.46
CA ALA A 212 -4.00 16.72 6.44
C ALA A 212 -4.41 16.06 7.78
N THR A 213 -3.51 15.28 8.39
CA THR A 213 -3.78 14.58 9.65
C THR A 213 -3.78 15.54 10.84
N GLN A 214 -2.92 16.55 10.87
CA GLN A 214 -2.92 17.58 11.90
C GLN A 214 -4.22 18.40 11.88
N GLN A 215 -4.70 18.79 10.70
CA GLN A 215 -5.97 19.51 10.54
C GLN A 215 -7.16 18.68 11.02
N ALA A 216 -7.20 17.39 10.71
CA ALA A 216 -8.24 16.48 11.18
C ALA A 216 -8.26 16.37 12.71
N THR A 217 -7.10 16.29 13.35
CA THR A 217 -6.99 16.24 14.82
C THR A 217 -7.47 17.53 15.48
N GLN A 218 -7.15 18.70 14.90
CA GLN A 218 -7.58 20.00 15.42
C GLN A 218 -9.10 20.19 15.30
N GLN A 219 -9.71 19.70 14.23
CA GLN A 219 -11.17 19.79 14.02
C GLN A 219 -11.94 18.81 14.92
N ALA A 220 -11.33 17.71 15.34
CA ALA A 220 -11.93 16.73 16.24
C ALA A 220 -11.79 17.11 17.73
N ALA A 221 -10.95 18.08 18.08
CA ALA A 221 -10.83 18.58 19.45
C ALA A 221 -12.15 19.24 19.89
N PRO A 222 -12.75 18.84 21.04
CA PRO A 222 -13.97 19.50 21.51
C PRO A 222 -13.69 20.99 21.75
N ALA A 223 -14.59 21.85 21.27
CA ALA A 223 -14.57 23.26 21.61
C ALA A 223 -14.58 23.36 23.12
N GLY A 224 -13.49 23.87 23.71
CA GLY A 224 -13.37 24.04 25.15
C GLY A 224 -14.54 24.87 25.68
N TRP A 225 -15.15 24.38 26.74
CA TRP A 225 -16.17 25.08 27.53
C TRP A 225 -15.52 26.16 28.37
#